data_bbf82f1aa80d47ef2260bda0b42f265d
#
_entry.id   bbf82f1aa80d47ef2260bda0b42f265d
#
_cell.length_a   1.000
_cell.length_b   1.000
_cell.length_c   1.000
_cell.angle_alpha   90.00
_cell.angle_beta   90.00
_cell.angle_gamma   90.00
#
_symmetry.space_group_name_H-M   'P 1'
#
loop_
_entity.id
_entity.type
_entity.pdbx_description
1 polymer ?
#
loop_
_entity_poly.entity_id
_entity_poly.type
_entity_poly.pdbx_seq_one_letter_code
_entity_poly.pdbx_strand_id
1 'polypeptide(L)'
;MKKKRLLWIVALAAIAVTALLMNGDFSADMEDWYTDAYITMPGYTDYSVADGVATITNHALNDARFVQEVAVQPDSLYCLRGYIRADASDGLGANLSISGIYVFSECVYDTEGEWQEVRLYGRTGESQRSVTIFARLGGYSGEAIGTASFRDITLEQIASVPDGYIASSWTRATANTSTATDEETSAPAWPYLLAVALGYALVCLLLRCAALEEGMLKRPSLWMLLPLLAAAFAARVLVAVLVSGYGVDIGCFSSWANTMVEVGPANFYNAAGFCDYPPGYLLVLGL
;
A
#
# COMPACT_ATOMS: atom_id res chain seq x y z
N MET A 1 -24.11 -14.49 50.66
CA MET A 1 -23.30 -13.33 50.30
C MET A 1 -22.29 -13.58 49.17
N LYS A 2 -22.27 -14.70 48.47
CA LYS A 2 -21.28 -15.01 47.39
C LYS A 2 -21.77 -14.78 45.96
N LYS A 3 -23.08 -14.55 45.73
CA LYS A 3 -23.64 -14.32 44.36
C LYS A 3 -23.59 -12.89 43.86
N LYS A 4 -23.37 -11.88 44.72
CA LYS A 4 -23.28 -10.47 44.28
C LYS A 4 -21.90 -10.05 43.79
N ARG A 5 -20.84 -10.80 44.08
CA ARG A 5 -19.46 -10.47 43.62
C ARG A 5 -19.16 -10.98 42.21
N LEU A 6 -19.91 -11.94 41.70
CA LEU A 6 -19.71 -12.47 40.35
C LEU A 6 -20.35 -11.60 39.25
N LEU A 7 -21.37 -10.80 39.61
CA LEU A 7 -22.01 -9.89 38.64
C LEU A 7 -21.17 -8.65 38.33
N TRP A 8 -20.24 -8.26 39.19
CA TRP A 8 -19.38 -7.12 38.98
C TRP A 8 -18.15 -7.42 38.14
N ILE A 9 -17.76 -8.69 38.01
CA ILE A 9 -16.61 -9.11 37.21
C ILE A 9 -17.01 -9.24 35.71
N VAL A 10 -18.28 -9.51 35.42
CA VAL A 10 -18.82 -9.61 34.05
C VAL A 10 -19.15 -8.20 33.49
N ALA A 11 -19.37 -7.21 34.34
CA ALA A 11 -19.67 -5.83 33.91
C ALA A 11 -18.42 -4.99 33.57
N LEU A 12 -17.21 -5.48 33.83
CA LEU A 12 -15.96 -4.75 33.51
C LEU A 12 -15.31 -5.21 32.22
N ALA A 13 -15.94 -6.09 31.44
CA ALA A 13 -15.47 -6.50 30.11
C ALA A 13 -16.25 -5.82 28.97
N ALA A 14 -17.03 -4.79 29.25
CA ALA A 14 -17.36 -3.80 28.24
C ALA A 14 -16.13 -2.89 28.12
N ILE A 15 -15.10 -3.36 27.41
CA ILE A 15 -13.99 -2.52 26.96
C ILE A 15 -14.67 -1.39 26.18
N ALA A 16 -14.54 -0.17 26.70
CA ALA A 16 -14.88 1.02 25.94
C ALA A 16 -14.13 0.90 24.63
N VAL A 17 -14.85 0.77 23.52
CA VAL A 17 -14.30 0.93 22.19
C VAL A 17 -13.88 2.40 22.14
N THR A 18 -12.65 2.67 22.53
CA THR A 18 -12.06 3.99 22.36
C THR A 18 -11.77 4.13 20.88
N ALA A 19 -12.47 5.03 20.21
CA ALA A 19 -12.09 5.46 18.89
C ALA A 19 -10.62 5.88 18.94
N LEU A 20 -9.77 5.19 18.21
CA LEU A 20 -8.33 5.44 18.18
C LEU A 20 -8.01 6.62 17.27
N LEU A 21 -8.89 6.89 16.32
CA LEU A 21 -8.79 7.97 15.35
C LEU A 21 -9.38 9.25 15.96
N MET A 22 -8.64 10.35 15.87
CA MET A 22 -9.03 11.65 16.40
C MET A 22 -9.81 12.42 15.33
N ASN A 23 -10.80 13.22 15.78
CA ASN A 23 -11.57 14.12 14.92
C ASN A 23 -12.06 13.48 13.61
N GLY A 24 -12.52 12.22 13.67
CA GLY A 24 -13.00 11.50 12.47
C GLY A 24 -14.37 11.96 11.99
N ASP A 25 -15.09 12.75 12.81
CA ASP A 25 -16.32 13.44 12.46
C ASP A 25 -16.08 14.86 11.93
N PHE A 26 -14.82 15.28 11.81
CA PHE A 26 -14.40 16.62 11.35
C PHE A 26 -15.08 17.79 12.07
N SER A 27 -15.56 17.57 13.31
CA SER A 27 -16.22 18.62 14.10
C SER A 27 -15.25 19.72 14.56
N ALA A 28 -13.96 19.41 14.64
CA ALA A 28 -12.88 20.35 14.94
C ALA A 28 -12.10 20.76 13.67
N ASP A 29 -12.78 20.86 12.52
CA ASP A 29 -12.16 21.21 11.22
C ASP A 29 -11.04 20.26 10.85
N MET A 30 -9.84 20.73 10.52
CA MET A 30 -8.66 19.96 10.12
C MET A 30 -7.79 19.48 11.30
N GLU A 31 -8.24 19.66 12.56
CA GLU A 31 -7.43 19.21 13.70
C GLU A 31 -7.10 17.72 13.58
N ASP A 32 -5.83 17.35 13.80
CA ASP A 32 -5.26 16.00 13.65
C ASP A 32 -5.22 15.44 12.22
N TRP A 33 -5.68 16.18 11.21
CA TRP A 33 -5.61 15.79 9.81
C TRP A 33 -4.72 16.73 9.01
N TYR A 34 -4.06 16.19 7.98
CA TYR A 34 -3.38 16.99 6.96
C TYR A 34 -3.74 16.50 5.57
N THR A 35 -3.45 17.30 4.55
CA THR A 35 -3.73 16.97 3.14
C THR A 35 -2.46 16.59 2.43
N ASP A 36 -2.57 15.65 1.47
CA ASP A 36 -1.49 15.23 0.60
C ASP A 36 -2.05 14.86 -0.78
N ALA A 37 -1.25 14.97 -1.83
CA ALA A 37 -1.62 14.59 -3.17
C ALA A 37 -0.41 14.16 -3.99
N TYR A 38 -0.64 13.32 -5.00
CA TYR A 38 0.40 12.92 -5.95
C TYR A 38 0.85 14.11 -6.81
N ILE A 39 -0.11 14.90 -7.33
CA ILE A 39 0.17 16.14 -8.03
C ILE A 39 -0.23 17.31 -7.13
N THR A 40 0.76 18.10 -6.73
CA THR A 40 0.59 19.25 -5.81
C THR A 40 0.53 20.60 -6.51
N MET A 41 0.41 20.61 -7.85
CA MET A 41 0.32 21.85 -8.62
C MET A 41 -0.99 22.59 -8.33
N PRO A 42 -0.97 23.91 -8.20
CA PRO A 42 -2.18 24.71 -8.01
C PRO A 42 -3.25 24.43 -9.08
N GLY A 43 -4.50 24.29 -8.66
CA GLY A 43 -5.63 24.04 -9.55
C GLY A 43 -5.85 22.56 -9.91
N TYR A 44 -5.04 21.62 -9.39
CA TYR A 44 -5.30 20.20 -9.56
C TYR A 44 -6.29 19.66 -8.53
N THR A 45 -6.15 20.06 -7.27
CA THR A 45 -6.99 19.56 -6.18
C THR A 45 -7.34 20.67 -5.20
N ASP A 46 -8.59 20.74 -4.80
CA ASP A 46 -9.07 21.55 -3.70
C ASP A 46 -9.49 20.68 -2.53
N TYR A 47 -9.24 21.16 -1.32
CA TYR A 47 -9.67 20.55 -0.05
C TYR A 47 -10.53 21.52 0.73
N SER A 48 -11.58 21.02 1.34
CA SER A 48 -12.39 21.79 2.28
C SER A 48 -12.92 20.92 3.39
N VAL A 49 -13.14 21.54 4.57
CA VAL A 49 -13.88 20.94 5.67
C VAL A 49 -14.96 21.92 6.08
N ALA A 50 -16.20 21.47 6.14
CA ALA A 50 -17.33 22.29 6.59
C ALA A 50 -18.43 21.37 7.15
N ASP A 51 -19.06 21.81 8.24
CA ASP A 51 -20.21 21.13 8.87
C ASP A 51 -19.97 19.63 9.15
N GLY A 52 -18.75 19.26 9.59
CA GLY A 52 -18.38 17.88 9.89
C GLY A 52 -18.13 17.01 8.63
N VAL A 53 -17.88 17.63 7.48
CA VAL A 53 -17.63 16.95 6.22
C VAL A 53 -16.30 17.41 5.60
N ALA A 54 -15.41 16.48 5.37
CA ALA A 54 -14.18 16.72 4.62
C ALA A 54 -14.40 16.41 3.14
N THR A 55 -14.02 17.31 2.25
CA THR A 55 -14.26 17.18 0.81
C THR A 55 -12.97 17.39 0.02
N ILE A 56 -12.74 16.52 -0.96
CA ILE A 56 -11.68 16.60 -1.97
C ILE A 56 -12.35 16.83 -3.30
N THR A 57 -11.84 17.79 -4.09
CA THR A 57 -12.23 17.97 -5.48
C THR A 57 -10.99 17.93 -6.37
N ASN A 58 -10.87 16.90 -7.20
CA ASN A 58 -9.84 16.78 -8.23
C ASN A 58 -10.37 17.38 -9.55
N HIS A 59 -9.82 18.50 -9.97
CA HIS A 59 -10.16 19.16 -11.24
C HIS A 59 -9.47 18.53 -12.46
N ALA A 60 -8.46 17.71 -12.21
CA ALA A 60 -7.76 16.86 -13.16
C ALA A 60 -7.43 15.53 -12.49
N LEU A 61 -7.07 14.50 -13.27
CA LEU A 61 -6.66 13.21 -12.73
C LEU A 61 -5.59 13.40 -11.66
N ASN A 62 -5.89 12.95 -10.45
CA ASN A 62 -4.99 13.03 -9.30
C ASN A 62 -5.32 11.93 -8.28
N ASP A 63 -4.40 11.71 -7.38
CA ASP A 63 -4.54 10.90 -6.18
C ASP A 63 -4.37 11.83 -4.98
N ALA A 64 -5.48 12.20 -4.35
CA ALA A 64 -5.55 13.21 -3.30
C ALA A 64 -6.18 12.65 -2.03
N ARG A 65 -5.73 13.09 -0.85
CA ARG A 65 -6.12 12.46 0.41
C ARG A 65 -6.07 13.39 1.62
N PHE A 66 -6.96 13.16 2.56
CA PHE A 66 -6.79 13.52 3.96
C PHE A 66 -6.03 12.40 4.66
N VAL A 67 -5.12 12.76 5.55
CA VAL A 67 -4.15 11.84 6.16
C VAL A 67 -4.14 12.00 7.66
N GLN A 68 -4.18 10.88 8.39
CA GLN A 68 -3.93 10.86 9.84
C GLN A 68 -3.08 9.65 10.22
N GLU A 69 -2.06 9.85 11.07
CA GLU A 69 -1.33 8.76 11.71
C GLU A 69 -2.00 8.38 13.03
N VAL A 70 -2.30 7.09 13.20
CA VAL A 70 -3.03 6.57 14.37
C VAL A 70 -2.20 5.50 15.06
N ALA A 71 -2.10 5.60 16.39
CA ALA A 71 -1.45 4.58 17.21
C ALA A 71 -2.31 3.30 17.26
N VAL A 72 -1.67 2.14 17.07
CA VAL A 72 -2.34 0.84 17.08
C VAL A 72 -1.58 -0.17 17.96
N GLN A 73 -2.23 -1.27 18.31
CA GLN A 73 -1.59 -2.40 18.98
C GLN A 73 -1.02 -3.35 17.92
N PRO A 74 0.15 -3.96 18.19
CA PRO A 74 0.70 -5.01 17.34
C PRO A 74 -0.22 -6.24 17.28
N ASP A 75 -0.11 -7.00 16.20
CA ASP A 75 -0.81 -8.27 15.97
C ASP A 75 -2.31 -8.22 16.33
N SER A 76 -2.96 -7.13 15.97
CA SER A 76 -4.34 -6.85 16.36
C SER A 76 -5.22 -6.60 15.15
N LEU A 77 -6.49 -7.03 15.25
CA LEU A 77 -7.50 -6.81 14.21
C LEU A 77 -8.17 -5.44 14.39
N TYR A 78 -8.37 -4.77 13.27
CA TYR A 78 -9.02 -3.46 13.20
C TYR A 78 -10.07 -3.42 12.10
N CYS A 79 -11.07 -2.56 12.31
CA CYS A 79 -12.03 -2.10 11.32
C CYS A 79 -11.85 -0.59 11.13
N LEU A 80 -11.42 -0.17 9.96
CA LEU A 80 -11.49 1.21 9.50
C LEU A 80 -12.83 1.38 8.78
N ARG A 81 -13.65 2.32 9.20
CA ARG A 81 -15.00 2.57 8.70
C ARG A 81 -15.22 4.06 8.50
N GLY A 82 -16.04 4.42 7.54
CA GLY A 82 -16.49 5.80 7.32
C GLY A 82 -17.60 5.88 6.30
N TYR A 83 -18.15 7.06 6.11
CA TYR A 83 -19.16 7.34 5.11
C TYR A 83 -18.55 8.18 3.99
N ILE A 84 -18.81 7.77 2.76
CA ILE A 84 -18.36 8.43 1.54
C ILE A 84 -19.56 8.84 0.71
N ARG A 85 -19.51 10.03 0.15
CA ARG A 85 -20.39 10.52 -0.90
C ARG A 85 -19.51 11.00 -2.03
N ALA A 86 -19.71 10.47 -3.24
CA ALA A 86 -18.84 10.73 -4.37
C ALA A 86 -19.64 11.02 -5.64
N ASP A 87 -19.04 11.88 -6.46
CA ASP A 87 -19.33 12.09 -7.88
C ASP A 87 -17.96 12.17 -8.54
N ALA A 88 -17.42 11.00 -8.91
CA ALA A 88 -16.06 10.83 -9.38
C ALA A 88 -15.99 9.81 -10.51
N SER A 89 -15.04 9.95 -11.38
CA SER A 89 -14.73 8.99 -12.44
C SER A 89 -13.25 8.66 -12.47
N ASP A 90 -12.96 7.63 -13.25
CA ASP A 90 -11.61 7.10 -13.47
C ASP A 90 -10.93 6.53 -12.22
N GLY A 91 -9.87 5.80 -12.44
CA GLY A 91 -9.00 5.26 -11.39
C GLY A 91 -9.73 4.46 -10.32
N LEU A 92 -9.38 4.72 -9.07
CA LEU A 92 -9.89 4.01 -7.89
C LEU A 92 -11.06 4.72 -7.19
N GLY A 93 -11.60 5.81 -7.76
CA GLY A 93 -12.69 6.55 -7.12
C GLY A 93 -12.35 7.02 -5.71
N ALA A 94 -13.37 7.14 -4.85
CA ALA A 94 -13.20 7.50 -3.44
C ALA A 94 -13.11 6.26 -2.55
N ASN A 95 -12.20 6.25 -1.56
CA ASN A 95 -11.97 5.09 -0.70
C ASN A 95 -11.34 5.47 0.64
N LEU A 96 -11.33 4.52 1.58
CA LEU A 96 -10.47 4.52 2.76
C LEU A 96 -9.32 3.54 2.53
N SER A 97 -8.11 3.91 2.90
CA SER A 97 -6.94 3.06 2.68
C SER A 97 -5.85 3.26 3.74
N ILE A 98 -4.84 2.41 3.70
CA ILE A 98 -3.69 2.43 4.61
C ILE A 98 -2.42 2.76 3.81
N SER A 99 -1.62 3.68 4.32
CA SER A 99 -0.37 4.09 3.70
C SER A 99 0.65 2.95 3.63
N GLY A 100 1.36 2.88 2.50
CA GLY A 100 2.49 1.97 2.32
C GLY A 100 2.11 0.52 2.00
N ILE A 101 0.81 0.25 1.83
CA ILE A 101 0.28 -1.03 1.36
C ILE A 101 -0.79 -0.79 0.29
N TYR A 102 -1.00 -1.76 -0.58
CA TYR A 102 -2.01 -1.67 -1.63
C TYR A 102 -3.33 -2.30 -1.17
N VAL A 103 -3.97 -1.68 -0.17
CA VAL A 103 -5.21 -2.15 0.43
C VAL A 103 -6.17 -0.98 0.56
N PHE A 104 -7.39 -1.16 0.05
CA PHE A 104 -8.45 -0.16 -0.01
C PHE A 104 -9.76 -0.75 0.53
N SER A 105 -10.63 0.12 1.05
CA SER A 105 -12.03 -0.21 1.20
C SER A 105 -12.68 -0.43 -0.16
N GLU A 106 -13.97 -0.69 -0.18
CA GLU A 106 -14.77 -0.57 -1.40
C GLU A 106 -14.55 0.81 -2.04
N CYS A 107 -14.32 0.83 -3.38
CA CYS A 107 -14.14 2.05 -4.14
C CYS A 107 -15.50 2.61 -4.56
N VAL A 108 -15.73 3.87 -4.27
CA VAL A 108 -17.01 4.55 -4.51
C VAL A 108 -16.82 5.59 -5.62
N TYR A 109 -17.69 5.54 -6.64
CA TYR A 109 -17.57 6.43 -7.80
C TYR A 109 -18.70 7.45 -7.86
N ASP A 110 -19.94 6.98 -7.90
CA ASP A 110 -21.14 7.82 -7.91
C ASP A 110 -22.15 7.27 -6.90
N THR A 111 -22.55 8.14 -5.99
CA THR A 111 -23.52 7.79 -4.94
C THR A 111 -24.88 8.47 -5.15
N GLU A 112 -25.07 9.14 -6.28
CA GLU A 112 -26.29 9.92 -6.57
C GLU A 112 -26.64 10.92 -5.44
N GLY A 113 -25.60 11.42 -4.73
CA GLY A 113 -25.73 12.34 -3.60
C GLY A 113 -25.98 11.68 -2.23
N GLU A 114 -26.12 10.37 -2.15
CA GLU A 114 -26.32 9.64 -0.91
C GLU A 114 -25.01 9.27 -0.22
N TRP A 115 -25.06 8.98 1.09
CA TRP A 115 -23.91 8.52 1.85
C TRP A 115 -23.81 6.99 1.82
N GLN A 116 -22.68 6.47 1.37
CA GLN A 116 -22.37 5.05 1.38
C GLN A 116 -21.38 4.76 2.52
N GLU A 117 -21.71 3.79 3.37
CA GLU A 117 -20.78 3.27 4.37
C GLU A 117 -19.77 2.34 3.70
N VAL A 118 -18.47 2.56 3.97
CA VAL A 118 -17.38 1.68 3.53
C VAL A 118 -16.60 1.16 4.73
N ARG A 119 -16.03 -0.05 4.59
CA ARG A 119 -15.28 -0.70 5.66
C ARG A 119 -14.03 -1.37 5.11
N LEU A 120 -12.97 -1.32 5.91
CA LEU A 120 -11.72 -2.01 5.63
C LEU A 120 -11.27 -2.75 6.88
N TYR A 121 -11.19 -4.07 6.79
CA TYR A 121 -10.73 -4.92 7.89
C TYR A 121 -9.28 -5.30 7.66
N GLY A 122 -8.46 -5.24 8.73
CA GLY A 122 -7.08 -5.65 8.63
C GLY A 122 -6.43 -5.98 9.96
N ARG A 123 -5.29 -6.67 9.85
CA ARG A 123 -4.44 -7.05 10.97
C ARG A 123 -3.12 -6.32 10.90
N THR A 124 -2.73 -5.71 12.01
CA THR A 124 -1.42 -5.08 12.17
C THR A 124 -0.32 -6.13 12.35
N GLY A 125 0.91 -5.79 11.95
CA GLY A 125 2.06 -6.67 12.13
C GLY A 125 2.51 -6.80 13.58
N GLU A 126 3.35 -7.80 13.88
CA GLU A 126 3.84 -8.13 15.22
C GLU A 126 4.59 -6.99 15.94
N SER A 127 5.21 -6.10 15.20
CA SER A 127 5.95 -4.94 15.75
C SER A 127 5.31 -3.60 15.43
N GLN A 128 4.18 -3.58 14.69
CA GLN A 128 3.56 -2.37 14.20
C GLN A 128 2.82 -1.63 15.32
N ARG A 129 3.09 -0.34 15.49
CA ARG A 129 2.51 0.50 16.55
C ARG A 129 1.76 1.71 16.04
N SER A 130 1.83 1.99 14.75
CA SER A 130 1.03 3.01 14.09
C SER A 130 0.60 2.56 12.70
N VAL A 131 -0.48 3.15 12.21
CA VAL A 131 -0.94 3.09 10.83
C VAL A 131 -1.25 4.50 10.36
N THR A 132 -0.94 4.80 9.11
CA THR A 132 -1.35 6.05 8.49
C THR A 132 -2.57 5.78 7.62
N ILE A 133 -3.68 6.43 7.96
CA ILE A 133 -4.98 6.27 7.34
C ILE A 133 -5.17 7.36 6.28
N PHE A 134 -5.77 7.00 5.17
CA PHE A 134 -6.18 7.91 4.11
C PHE A 134 -7.69 7.88 3.92
N ALA A 135 -8.33 9.07 3.91
CA ALA A 135 -9.60 9.30 3.22
C ALA A 135 -9.26 9.91 1.86
N ARG A 136 -9.52 9.20 0.77
CA ARG A 136 -8.79 9.35 -0.48
C ARG A 136 -9.71 9.40 -1.70
N LEU A 137 -9.37 10.26 -2.66
CA LEU A 137 -9.94 10.29 -4.00
C LEU A 137 -8.85 9.94 -5.01
N GLY A 138 -8.95 8.76 -5.62
CA GLY A 138 -7.92 8.14 -6.43
C GLY A 138 -7.14 7.06 -5.68
N GLY A 139 -5.94 6.72 -6.15
CA GLY A 139 -5.08 5.69 -5.56
C GLY A 139 -3.80 5.51 -6.36
N TYR A 140 -2.94 4.61 -5.89
CA TYR A 140 -1.70 4.26 -6.57
C TYR A 140 -1.98 3.77 -7.99
N SER A 141 -1.46 4.46 -9.03
CA SER A 141 -1.69 4.16 -10.45
C SER A 141 -3.17 4.14 -10.84
N GLY A 142 -4.01 4.89 -10.12
CA GLY A 142 -5.44 4.95 -10.32
C GLY A 142 -5.97 6.32 -9.92
N GLU A 143 -5.43 7.38 -10.57
CA GLU A 143 -5.87 8.76 -10.34
C GLU A 143 -7.34 8.93 -10.76
N ALA A 144 -8.11 9.65 -9.94
CA ALA A 144 -9.51 9.96 -10.16
C ALA A 144 -9.73 11.45 -10.39
N ILE A 145 -10.80 11.79 -11.09
CA ILE A 145 -11.30 13.16 -11.27
C ILE A 145 -12.70 13.25 -10.69
N GLY A 146 -13.08 14.41 -10.15
CA GLY A 146 -14.40 14.66 -9.55
C GLY A 146 -14.31 15.05 -8.10
N THR A 147 -15.37 14.78 -7.33
CA THR A 147 -15.52 15.18 -5.93
C THR A 147 -15.83 14.00 -5.03
N ALA A 148 -15.19 13.96 -3.87
CA ALA A 148 -15.50 13.01 -2.81
C ALA A 148 -15.60 13.71 -1.46
N SER A 149 -16.63 13.37 -0.69
CA SER A 149 -16.88 13.87 0.67
C SER A 149 -16.83 12.71 1.65
N PHE A 150 -16.28 12.96 2.84
CA PHE A 150 -16.02 11.98 3.90
C PHE A 150 -16.55 12.49 5.23
N ARG A 151 -17.10 11.59 6.05
CA ARG A 151 -17.51 11.89 7.43
C ARG A 151 -17.50 10.65 8.30
N ASP A 152 -17.55 10.85 9.61
CA ASP A 152 -17.69 9.80 10.63
C ASP A 152 -16.67 8.65 10.44
N ILE A 153 -15.41 9.00 10.17
CA ILE A 153 -14.32 8.04 10.03
C ILE A 153 -13.93 7.51 11.40
N THR A 154 -13.90 6.20 11.56
CA THR A 154 -13.53 5.54 12.81
C THR A 154 -12.54 4.42 12.57
N LEU A 155 -11.62 4.23 13.50
CA LEU A 155 -10.75 3.05 13.59
C LEU A 155 -11.04 2.35 14.92
N GLU A 156 -11.48 1.11 14.84
CA GLU A 156 -11.87 0.31 16.00
C GLU A 156 -11.08 -1.00 16.04
N GLN A 157 -10.52 -1.33 17.20
CA GLN A 157 -9.96 -2.66 17.42
C GLN A 157 -11.11 -3.65 17.62
N ILE A 158 -11.07 -4.77 16.91
CA ILE A 158 -12.13 -5.79 16.91
C ILE A 158 -11.58 -7.15 17.35
N ALA A 159 -12.43 -7.98 17.91
CA ALA A 159 -12.06 -9.32 18.35
C ALA A 159 -12.05 -10.34 17.19
N SER A 160 -12.93 -10.16 16.21
CA SER A 160 -13.05 -11.02 15.03
C SER A 160 -13.63 -10.23 13.86
N VAL A 161 -13.30 -10.67 12.66
CA VAL A 161 -13.92 -10.15 11.43
C VAL A 161 -15.31 -10.76 11.30
N PRO A 162 -16.34 -9.95 10.93
CA PRO A 162 -17.69 -10.49 10.68
C PRO A 162 -17.72 -11.49 9.51
N ASP A 163 -18.70 -12.38 9.53
CA ASP A 163 -18.90 -13.35 8.45
C ASP A 163 -19.08 -12.62 7.08
N GLY A 164 -18.42 -13.13 6.07
CA GLY A 164 -18.43 -12.56 4.72
C GLY A 164 -17.36 -11.50 4.44
N TYR A 165 -16.57 -11.11 5.43
CA TYR A 165 -15.44 -10.20 5.27
C TYR A 165 -14.12 -10.92 5.54
N ILE A 166 -13.05 -10.39 4.94
CA ILE A 166 -11.68 -10.89 5.12
C ILE A 166 -10.81 -9.74 5.63
N ALA A 167 -9.98 -10.01 6.64
CA ALA A 167 -8.98 -9.05 7.07
C ALA A 167 -7.78 -9.09 6.13
N SER A 168 -7.38 -7.95 5.62
CA SER A 168 -6.12 -7.78 4.91
C SER A 168 -4.95 -7.64 5.90
N SER A 169 -3.74 -7.94 5.45
CA SER A 169 -2.54 -7.61 6.24
C SER A 169 -2.25 -6.12 6.12
N TRP A 170 -2.17 -5.43 7.27
CA TRP A 170 -1.73 -4.03 7.35
C TRP A 170 -0.25 -3.90 7.66
N THR A 171 0.48 -5.00 7.59
CA THR A 171 1.91 -5.01 7.82
C THR A 171 2.60 -4.26 6.69
N ARG A 172 3.19 -3.14 7.02
CA ARG A 172 4.15 -2.50 6.11
C ARG A 172 5.35 -3.43 6.00
N ALA A 173 5.72 -3.82 4.78
CA ALA A 173 6.98 -4.53 4.60
C ALA A 173 8.08 -3.68 5.26
N THR A 174 8.67 -4.19 6.32
CA THR A 174 9.86 -3.58 6.90
C THR A 174 10.97 -3.74 5.89
N ALA A 175 11.15 -2.75 5.03
CA ALA A 175 12.49 -2.49 4.53
C ALA A 175 13.34 -2.35 5.81
N ASN A 176 14.37 -3.16 5.94
CA ASN A 176 15.28 -3.13 7.07
C ASN A 176 15.58 -1.68 7.40
N THR A 177 14.99 -1.19 8.50
CA THR A 177 15.11 0.20 8.91
C THR A 177 16.45 0.39 9.57
N SER A 178 17.43 0.72 8.77
CA SER A 178 18.41 1.68 9.23
C SER A 178 17.66 3.03 9.23
N THR A 179 17.50 3.62 10.40
CA THR A 179 16.97 4.95 10.68
C THR A 179 17.22 5.91 9.53
N ALA A 180 16.19 6.16 8.71
CA ALA A 180 16.17 7.25 7.78
C ALA A 180 15.43 8.42 8.45
N THR A 181 16.17 9.32 9.03
CA THR A 181 15.82 10.73 9.09
C THR A 181 15.52 11.18 7.68
N ASP A 182 14.34 11.78 7.50
CA ASP A 182 13.84 12.33 6.25
C ASP A 182 14.78 13.41 5.70
N GLU A 183 15.72 12.99 4.90
CA GLU A 183 16.30 13.71 3.77
C GLU A 183 16.53 12.65 2.70
N GLU A 184 15.64 12.56 1.71
CA GLU A 184 15.92 11.90 0.44
C GLU A 184 17.07 12.64 -0.27
N THR A 185 18.28 12.42 0.23
CA THR A 185 19.44 12.46 -0.63
C THR A 185 19.43 11.15 -1.41
N SER A 186 18.61 11.08 -2.46
CA SER A 186 18.73 10.02 -3.45
C SER A 186 20.19 9.99 -3.90
N ALA A 187 20.91 8.94 -3.54
CA ALA A 187 22.26 8.74 -4.05
C ALA A 187 22.19 8.91 -5.57
N PRO A 188 23.06 9.72 -6.17
CA PRO A 188 22.95 10.07 -7.57
C PRO A 188 22.92 8.78 -8.40
N ALA A 189 21.90 8.61 -9.24
CA ALA A 189 21.69 7.40 -10.04
C ALA A 189 22.82 7.17 -11.07
N TRP A 190 23.63 8.19 -11.37
CA TRP A 190 24.67 8.11 -12.38
C TRP A 190 25.74 7.03 -12.16
N PRO A 191 26.20 6.67 -10.91
CA PRO A 191 27.16 5.59 -10.75
C PRO A 191 26.60 4.24 -11.18
N TYR A 192 25.31 4.00 -10.92
CA TYR A 192 24.62 2.77 -11.32
C TYR A 192 24.41 2.70 -12.83
N LEU A 193 24.03 3.83 -13.45
CA LEU A 193 23.93 3.95 -14.90
C LEU A 193 25.28 3.74 -15.58
N LEU A 194 26.36 4.27 -15.00
CA LEU A 194 27.73 4.07 -15.48
C LEU A 194 28.12 2.58 -15.38
N ALA A 195 27.86 1.94 -14.25
CA ALA A 195 28.17 0.51 -14.06
C ALA A 195 27.41 -0.37 -15.07
N VAL A 196 26.14 -0.11 -15.32
CA VAL A 196 25.33 -0.80 -16.32
C VAL A 196 25.88 -0.56 -17.73
N ALA A 197 26.22 0.69 -18.06
CA ALA A 197 26.78 1.05 -19.37
C ALA A 197 28.14 0.38 -19.61
N LEU A 198 29.03 0.37 -18.62
CA LEU A 198 30.33 -0.30 -18.70
C LEU A 198 30.16 -1.82 -18.81
N GLY A 199 29.24 -2.43 -18.05
CA GLY A 199 28.91 -3.84 -18.17
C GLY A 199 28.39 -4.20 -19.56
N TYR A 200 27.49 -3.40 -20.11
CA TYR A 200 26.98 -3.58 -21.47
C TYR A 200 28.08 -3.41 -22.52
N ALA A 201 28.93 -2.39 -22.41
CA ALA A 201 30.06 -2.16 -23.31
C ALA A 201 31.07 -3.33 -23.27
N LEU A 202 31.35 -3.87 -22.08
CA LEU A 202 32.19 -5.05 -21.92
C LEU A 202 31.59 -6.29 -22.62
N VAL A 203 30.29 -6.54 -22.45
CA VAL A 203 29.59 -7.65 -23.12
C VAL A 203 29.66 -7.46 -24.64
N CYS A 204 29.39 -6.26 -25.15
CA CYS A 204 29.50 -5.96 -26.58
C CYS A 204 30.92 -6.16 -27.11
N LEU A 205 31.93 -5.74 -26.34
CA LEU A 205 33.35 -5.96 -26.69
C LEU A 205 33.69 -7.42 -26.75
N LEU A 206 33.29 -8.21 -25.75
CA LEU A 206 33.54 -9.65 -25.71
C LEU A 206 32.85 -10.37 -26.88
N LEU A 207 31.60 -10.02 -27.20
CA LEU A 207 30.89 -10.55 -28.36
C LEU A 207 31.57 -10.16 -29.66
N ARG A 208 32.09 -8.96 -29.78
CA ARG A 208 32.81 -8.49 -30.96
C ARG A 208 34.17 -9.20 -31.13
N CYS A 209 34.89 -9.40 -30.03
CA CYS A 209 36.13 -10.21 -30.04
C CYS A 209 35.87 -11.64 -30.43
N ALA A 210 34.81 -12.26 -29.89
CA ALA A 210 34.40 -13.61 -30.28
C ALA A 210 33.94 -13.73 -31.74
N ALA A 211 33.34 -12.66 -32.30
CA ALA A 211 32.92 -12.62 -33.71
C ALA A 211 34.10 -12.44 -34.69
N LEU A 212 35.22 -11.87 -34.22
CA LEU A 212 36.42 -11.70 -35.04
C LEU A 212 37.24 -13.00 -35.22
N GLU A 213 37.04 -13.97 -34.32
CA GLU A 213 37.58 -15.32 -34.49
C GLU A 213 36.58 -16.16 -35.28
N GLU A 214 36.71 -16.17 -36.60
CA GLU A 214 35.80 -16.79 -37.60
C GLU A 214 35.46 -18.28 -37.36
N GLY A 215 35.98 -18.91 -36.32
CA GLY A 215 35.73 -20.30 -35.98
C GLY A 215 34.71 -20.55 -34.85
N MET A 216 34.45 -19.59 -33.97
CA MET A 216 33.66 -19.82 -32.76
C MET A 216 32.15 -19.54 -32.86
N LEU A 217 31.71 -18.85 -33.88
CA LEU A 217 30.28 -18.48 -34.05
C LEU A 217 29.39 -19.61 -34.58
N LYS A 218 29.96 -20.76 -35.00
CA LYS A 218 29.12 -21.86 -35.57
C LYS A 218 28.30 -22.63 -34.57
N ARG A 219 28.64 -22.68 -33.28
CA ARG A 219 27.78 -23.13 -32.14
C ARG A 219 28.38 -22.61 -30.82
N PRO A 220 27.80 -21.59 -30.17
CA PRO A 220 28.24 -21.24 -28.84
C PRO A 220 28.06 -22.45 -27.91
N SER A 221 29.18 -22.94 -27.36
CA SER A 221 29.13 -24.03 -26.39
C SER A 221 28.33 -23.58 -25.16
N LEU A 222 27.41 -24.40 -24.67
CA LEU A 222 26.67 -24.14 -23.41
C LEU A 222 27.61 -23.75 -22.27
N TRP A 223 28.83 -24.29 -22.26
CA TRP A 223 29.86 -23.97 -21.27
C TRP A 223 30.37 -22.53 -21.33
N MET A 224 30.23 -21.85 -22.47
CA MET A 224 30.57 -20.42 -22.57
C MET A 224 29.40 -19.50 -22.10
N LEU A 225 28.16 -19.98 -22.24
CA LEU A 225 26.98 -19.23 -21.78
C LEU A 225 26.81 -19.28 -20.26
N LEU A 226 27.20 -20.38 -19.61
CA LEU A 226 27.07 -20.54 -18.15
C LEU A 226 27.77 -19.45 -17.35
N PRO A 227 29.06 -19.12 -17.56
CA PRO A 227 29.72 -18.04 -16.81
C PRO A 227 29.10 -16.68 -17.11
N LEU A 228 28.62 -16.43 -18.34
CA LEU A 228 27.93 -15.17 -18.67
C LEU A 228 26.60 -15.06 -17.94
N LEU A 229 25.81 -16.13 -17.90
CA LEU A 229 24.56 -16.18 -17.15
C LEU A 229 24.80 -16.06 -15.65
N ALA A 230 25.83 -16.73 -15.13
CA ALA A 230 26.21 -16.60 -13.71
C ALA A 230 26.65 -15.17 -13.36
N ALA A 231 27.43 -14.51 -14.21
CA ALA A 231 27.84 -13.11 -14.01
C ALA A 231 26.63 -12.17 -14.10
N ALA A 232 25.72 -12.38 -15.04
CA ALA A 232 24.50 -11.60 -15.17
C ALA A 232 23.57 -11.80 -13.96
N PHE A 233 23.47 -13.02 -13.44
CA PHE A 233 22.72 -13.30 -12.21
C PHE A 233 23.36 -12.65 -11.00
N ALA A 234 24.67 -12.80 -10.82
CA ALA A 234 25.40 -12.16 -9.72
C ALA A 234 25.27 -10.63 -9.75
N ALA A 235 25.31 -10.00 -10.93
CA ALA A 235 25.10 -8.57 -11.08
C ALA A 235 23.67 -8.15 -10.66
N ARG A 236 22.65 -8.95 -10.99
CA ARG A 236 21.27 -8.70 -10.56
C ARG A 236 21.10 -8.82 -9.05
N VAL A 237 21.70 -9.85 -8.45
CA VAL A 237 21.67 -10.03 -7.00
C VAL A 237 22.39 -8.86 -6.31
N LEU A 238 23.54 -8.44 -6.83
CA LEU A 238 24.28 -7.30 -6.29
C LEU A 238 23.44 -6.00 -6.35
N VAL A 239 22.78 -5.73 -7.47
CA VAL A 239 21.89 -4.58 -7.62
C VAL A 239 20.73 -4.67 -6.64
N ALA A 240 20.10 -5.84 -6.51
CA ALA A 240 18.97 -6.05 -5.59
C ALA A 240 19.36 -5.86 -4.11
N VAL A 241 20.62 -6.11 -3.75
CA VAL A 241 21.14 -5.89 -2.38
C VAL A 241 21.52 -4.43 -2.13
N LEU A 242 22.04 -3.74 -3.16
CA LEU A 242 22.55 -2.37 -3.03
C LEU A 242 21.54 -1.27 -3.31
N VAL A 243 20.48 -1.60 -4.05
CA VAL A 243 19.46 -0.63 -4.48
C VAL A 243 18.12 -1.08 -3.90
N SER A 244 17.54 -0.24 -3.04
CA SER A 244 16.16 -0.45 -2.61
C SER A 244 15.23 -0.35 -3.82
N GLY A 245 14.31 -1.30 -3.98
CA GLY A 245 13.27 -1.24 -5.00
C GLY A 245 12.32 -0.06 -4.77
N TYR A 246 11.49 0.24 -5.77
CA TYR A 246 10.45 1.23 -5.62
C TYR A 246 9.49 0.81 -4.50
N GLY A 247 9.36 1.67 -3.47
CA GLY A 247 8.71 1.31 -2.20
C GLY A 247 7.26 0.87 -2.36
N VAL A 248 6.53 1.45 -3.32
CA VAL A 248 5.14 1.07 -3.62
C VAL A 248 5.06 -0.34 -4.18
N ASP A 249 5.92 -0.71 -5.14
CA ASP A 249 5.94 -2.05 -5.73
C ASP A 249 6.31 -3.11 -4.68
N ILE A 250 7.31 -2.83 -3.85
CA ILE A 250 7.70 -3.72 -2.75
C ILE A 250 6.53 -3.88 -1.74
N GLY A 251 5.82 -2.78 -1.44
CA GLY A 251 4.64 -2.80 -0.59
C GLY A 251 3.52 -3.66 -1.19
N CYS A 252 3.23 -3.52 -2.48
CA CYS A 252 2.25 -4.34 -3.19
C CYS A 252 2.62 -5.83 -3.16
N PHE A 253 3.85 -6.18 -3.52
CA PHE A 253 4.30 -7.58 -3.54
C PHE A 253 4.25 -8.21 -2.15
N SER A 254 4.65 -7.47 -1.11
CA SER A 254 4.58 -7.96 0.27
C SER A 254 3.13 -8.14 0.75
N SER A 255 2.24 -7.21 0.42
CA SER A 255 0.81 -7.32 0.72
C SER A 255 0.19 -8.53 0.04
N TRP A 256 0.47 -8.74 -1.24
CA TRP A 256 -0.03 -9.89 -2.00
C TRP A 256 0.53 -11.21 -1.48
N ALA A 257 1.82 -11.28 -1.13
CA ALA A 257 2.43 -12.46 -0.53
C ALA A 257 1.72 -12.85 0.78
N ASN A 258 1.52 -11.90 1.69
CA ASN A 258 0.82 -12.12 2.95
C ASN A 258 -0.64 -12.55 2.71
N THR A 259 -1.37 -11.84 1.84
CA THR A 259 -2.75 -12.21 1.49
C THR A 259 -2.82 -13.61 0.89
N MET A 260 -1.87 -13.99 0.02
CA MET A 260 -1.82 -15.34 -0.55
C MET A 260 -1.64 -16.43 0.52
N VAL A 261 -0.79 -16.17 1.51
CA VAL A 261 -0.57 -17.11 2.64
C VAL A 261 -1.81 -17.19 3.54
N GLU A 262 -2.46 -16.06 3.83
CA GLU A 262 -3.60 -16.00 4.75
C GLU A 262 -4.87 -16.64 4.17
N VAL A 263 -5.23 -16.32 2.93
CA VAL A 263 -6.52 -16.73 2.34
C VAL A 263 -6.41 -17.84 1.32
N GLY A 264 -5.19 -18.18 0.92
CA GLY A 264 -4.89 -19.18 -0.10
C GLY A 264 -5.23 -18.73 -1.53
N PRO A 265 -4.73 -19.48 -2.55
CA PRO A 265 -4.84 -19.07 -3.95
C PRO A 265 -6.27 -18.99 -4.50
N ALA A 266 -7.21 -19.76 -3.93
CA ALA A 266 -8.61 -19.77 -4.37
C ALA A 266 -9.36 -18.47 -4.02
N ASN A 267 -8.99 -17.81 -2.93
CA ASN A 267 -9.67 -16.63 -2.42
C ASN A 267 -8.86 -15.34 -2.62
N PHE A 268 -7.65 -15.46 -3.14
CA PHE A 268 -6.71 -14.34 -3.23
C PHE A 268 -7.29 -13.11 -3.92
N TYR A 269 -7.87 -13.24 -5.12
CA TYR A 269 -8.39 -12.11 -5.87
C TYR A 269 -9.62 -11.45 -5.25
N ASN A 270 -10.33 -12.15 -4.39
CA ASN A 270 -11.44 -11.57 -3.63
C ASN A 270 -10.95 -10.75 -2.42
N ALA A 271 -9.76 -11.06 -1.90
CA ALA A 271 -9.20 -10.45 -0.72
C ALA A 271 -8.17 -9.36 -1.02
N ALA A 272 -7.49 -9.43 -2.17
CA ALA A 272 -6.36 -8.57 -2.49
C ALA A 272 -6.75 -7.13 -2.91
N GLY A 273 -8.03 -6.81 -3.08
CA GLY A 273 -8.51 -5.50 -3.55
C GLY A 273 -8.09 -5.19 -4.99
N PHE A 274 -6.80 -5.08 -5.25
CA PHE A 274 -6.22 -4.93 -6.59
C PHE A 274 -5.03 -5.88 -6.78
N CYS A 275 -5.00 -6.55 -7.91
CA CYS A 275 -3.82 -7.27 -8.39
C CYS A 275 -3.92 -7.49 -9.91
N ASP A 276 -2.97 -6.93 -10.66
CA ASP A 276 -2.86 -7.04 -12.12
C ASP A 276 -1.90 -8.14 -12.58
N TYR A 277 -1.28 -8.85 -11.62
CA TYR A 277 -0.34 -9.93 -11.93
C TYR A 277 -1.04 -11.28 -12.14
N PRO A 278 -0.54 -12.10 -13.08
CA PRO A 278 -1.13 -13.39 -13.36
C PRO A 278 -0.96 -14.38 -12.20
N PRO A 279 -1.90 -15.34 -12.02
CA PRO A 279 -1.91 -16.28 -10.89
C PRO A 279 -0.60 -17.03 -10.65
N GLY A 280 0.12 -17.38 -11.72
CA GLY A 280 1.39 -18.11 -11.61
C GLY A 280 2.49 -17.33 -10.88
N TYR A 281 2.54 -16.02 -11.05
CA TYR A 281 3.48 -15.17 -10.32
C TYR A 281 3.13 -15.06 -8.83
N LEU A 282 1.85 -14.96 -8.53
CA LEU A 282 1.35 -14.86 -7.15
C LEU A 282 1.64 -16.11 -6.32
N LEU A 283 1.60 -17.30 -6.95
CA LEU A 283 2.00 -18.55 -6.28
C LEU A 283 3.48 -18.53 -5.87
N VAL A 284 4.35 -17.89 -6.67
CA VAL A 284 5.77 -17.72 -6.32
C VAL A 284 5.96 -16.74 -5.18
N LEU A 285 5.14 -15.70 -5.10
CA LEU A 285 5.17 -14.74 -3.98
C LEU A 285 4.72 -15.34 -2.65
N GLY A 286 3.83 -16.35 -2.69
CA GLY A 286 3.30 -17.03 -1.50
C GLY A 286 4.17 -18.19 -0.97
N LEU A 287 5.30 -18.49 -1.62
CA LEU A 287 6.27 -19.51 -1.18
C LEU A 287 7.28 -18.92 -0.19
#